data_c91928da75a80ecf544bead599f5740b
#
_entry.id   c91928da75a80ecf544bead599f5740b
#
_cell.length_a   1.000
_cell.length_b   1.000
_cell.length_c   1.000
_cell.angle_alpha   90.00
_cell.angle_beta   90.00
_cell.angle_gamma   90.00
#
_symmetry.space_group_name_H-M   'P 1'
#
loop_
_entity.id
_entity.type
_entity.pdbx_description
1 polymer ?
#
loop_
_entity_poly.entity_id
_entity_poly.type
_entity_poly.pdbx_seq_one_letter_code
_entity_poly.pdbx_strand_id
1 'polypeptide(L)'
;MNNKHDMIFLLPCFSGGGAERVTINLLIGLHNLNYNVGIIVFNKSGPLLSMLSNNIPIYDLERHTLKSSIVPLIRQLRRLNPKVIFSTLGYINVLILAMRWFLPKKIKIWIREANIPSISLPNNNRPKIMAFLYKMLYNKSDKLICTSTRMKDEFILNFLVPESIIEILPNPVDVKVIRDSILTVERFDKGGVSYITAGRLVYQKGFDRLLYWFSKLNDRQSTLTILGEGVLKNELMRESELLG
;
A
#
# COMPACT_ATOMS: atom_id res chain seq x y z
N MET A 1 -19.99 -20.63 -19.37
CA MET A 1 -19.40 -21.00 -18.07
C MET A 1 -19.05 -19.72 -17.34
N ASN A 2 -19.68 -19.40 -16.21
CA ASN A 2 -19.32 -18.21 -15.41
C ASN A 2 -17.94 -18.44 -14.80
N ASN A 3 -16.88 -17.95 -15.45
CA ASN A 3 -15.54 -17.97 -14.89
C ASN A 3 -15.49 -17.04 -13.68
N LYS A 4 -15.82 -17.60 -12.53
CA LYS A 4 -15.82 -16.89 -11.27
C LYS A 4 -14.38 -16.51 -10.90
N HIS A 5 -14.13 -15.24 -10.59
CA HIS A 5 -12.82 -14.82 -10.13
C HIS A 5 -12.41 -15.55 -8.85
N ASP A 6 -11.15 -16.01 -8.82
CA ASP A 6 -10.54 -16.55 -7.60
C ASP A 6 -10.34 -15.43 -6.58
N MET A 7 -9.85 -14.26 -7.06
CA MET A 7 -9.65 -13.09 -6.20
C MET A 7 -9.94 -11.79 -6.94
N ILE A 8 -10.61 -10.87 -6.28
CA ILE A 8 -10.80 -9.48 -6.72
C ILE A 8 -10.08 -8.57 -5.74
N PHE A 9 -9.17 -7.77 -6.28
CA PHE A 9 -8.45 -6.74 -5.55
C PHE A 9 -9.24 -5.43 -5.52
N LEU A 10 -9.07 -4.66 -4.44
CA LEU A 10 -9.72 -3.35 -4.27
C LEU A 10 -8.66 -2.27 -4.10
N LEU A 11 -8.70 -1.24 -4.94
CA LEU A 11 -7.93 -0.01 -4.79
C LEU A 11 -8.82 1.22 -5.04
N PRO A 12 -8.45 2.39 -4.50
CA PRO A 12 -9.17 3.63 -4.84
C PRO A 12 -8.85 4.08 -6.26
N CYS A 13 -7.58 4.02 -6.63
CA CYS A 13 -7.04 4.36 -7.95
C CYS A 13 -5.63 3.75 -8.09
N PHE A 14 -4.96 4.02 -9.20
CA PHE A 14 -3.59 3.57 -9.46
C PHE A 14 -2.54 4.62 -9.06
N SER A 15 -2.69 5.26 -7.89
CA SER A 15 -1.72 6.22 -7.38
C SER A 15 -0.36 5.58 -7.12
N GLY A 16 0.70 6.38 -7.07
CA GLY A 16 2.09 5.92 -6.94
C GLY A 16 2.50 5.46 -5.54
N GLY A 17 1.56 5.15 -4.64
CA GLY A 17 1.85 4.74 -3.28
C GLY A 17 2.44 3.32 -3.17
N GLY A 18 3.23 3.09 -2.12
CA GLY A 18 3.84 1.77 -1.88
C GLY A 18 2.83 0.65 -1.63
N ALA A 19 1.70 0.96 -0.98
CA ALA A 19 0.64 -0.03 -0.73
C ALA A 19 -0.06 -0.45 -2.02
N GLU A 20 -0.34 0.52 -2.91
CA GLU A 20 -0.92 0.29 -4.22
C GLU A 20 0.02 -0.51 -5.10
N ARG A 21 1.31 -0.17 -5.13
CA ARG A 21 2.33 -0.92 -5.89
C ARG A 21 2.42 -2.37 -5.43
N VAL A 22 2.45 -2.63 -4.13
CA VAL A 22 2.46 -3.99 -3.58
C VAL A 22 1.21 -4.75 -3.99
N THR A 23 0.03 -4.12 -3.96
CA THR A 23 -1.22 -4.74 -4.38
C THR A 23 -1.19 -5.13 -5.86
N ILE A 24 -0.65 -4.26 -6.72
CA ILE A 24 -0.49 -4.53 -8.16
C ILE A 24 0.52 -5.66 -8.40
N ASN A 25 1.64 -5.68 -7.68
CA ASN A 25 2.63 -6.77 -7.78
C ASN A 25 2.02 -8.12 -7.37
N LEU A 26 1.23 -8.17 -6.30
CA LEU A 26 0.50 -9.37 -5.89
C LEU A 26 -0.51 -9.82 -6.95
N LEU A 27 -1.27 -8.89 -7.51
CA LEU A 27 -2.23 -9.14 -8.58
C LEU A 27 -1.55 -9.74 -9.82
N ILE A 28 -0.45 -9.13 -10.28
CA ILE A 28 0.33 -9.61 -11.42
C ILE A 28 0.93 -10.98 -11.12
N GLY A 29 1.50 -11.17 -9.93
CA GLY A 29 2.08 -12.44 -9.52
C GLY A 29 1.07 -13.59 -9.53
N LEU A 30 -0.14 -13.36 -9.00
CA LEU A 30 -1.21 -14.36 -9.05
C LEU A 30 -1.73 -14.60 -10.47
N HIS A 31 -1.83 -13.56 -11.30
CA HIS A 31 -2.19 -13.72 -12.71
C HIS A 31 -1.17 -14.58 -13.46
N ASN A 32 0.12 -14.38 -13.25
CA ASN A 32 1.19 -15.18 -13.86
C ASN A 32 1.20 -16.64 -13.37
N LEU A 33 0.62 -16.89 -12.19
CA LEU A 33 0.38 -18.24 -11.65
C LEU A 33 -0.96 -18.83 -12.13
N ASN A 34 -1.60 -18.26 -13.16
CA ASN A 34 -2.86 -18.67 -13.77
C ASN A 34 -4.09 -18.62 -12.84
N TYR A 35 -4.06 -17.82 -11.77
CA TYR A 35 -5.27 -17.52 -11.03
C TYR A 35 -6.15 -16.53 -11.80
N ASN A 36 -7.46 -16.76 -11.79
CA ASN A 36 -8.43 -15.82 -12.37
C ASN A 36 -8.63 -14.63 -11.43
N VAL A 37 -7.83 -13.60 -11.61
CA VAL A 37 -7.82 -12.39 -10.79
C VAL A 37 -8.32 -11.17 -11.55
N GLY A 38 -8.81 -10.17 -10.82
CA GLY A 38 -9.19 -8.87 -11.37
C GLY A 38 -9.09 -7.79 -10.30
N ILE A 39 -9.29 -6.55 -10.69
CA ILE A 39 -9.24 -5.42 -9.78
C ILE A 39 -10.46 -4.51 -9.96
N ILE A 40 -11.07 -4.09 -8.86
CA ILE A 40 -12.06 -3.02 -8.82
C ILE A 40 -11.34 -1.76 -8.33
N VAL A 41 -11.50 -0.67 -9.06
CA VAL A 41 -11.03 0.67 -8.67
C VAL A 41 -12.19 1.63 -8.57
N PHE A 42 -12.07 2.64 -7.70
CA PHE A 42 -13.10 3.68 -7.62
C PHE A 42 -12.98 4.62 -8.80
N ASN A 43 -11.74 4.91 -9.24
CA ASN A 43 -11.44 5.68 -10.43
C ASN A 43 -10.20 5.09 -11.14
N LYS A 44 -10.30 4.86 -12.45
CA LYS A 44 -9.21 4.30 -13.26
C LYS A 44 -8.22 5.39 -13.66
N SER A 45 -7.45 5.88 -12.70
CA SER A 45 -6.45 6.93 -12.92
C SER A 45 -5.18 6.66 -12.12
N GLY A 46 -4.04 7.14 -12.61
CA GLY A 46 -2.76 7.14 -11.92
C GLY A 46 -1.64 6.38 -12.63
N PRO A 47 -0.38 6.63 -12.23
CA PRO A 47 0.81 6.16 -12.96
C PRO A 47 1.00 4.64 -12.93
N LEU A 48 0.48 3.95 -11.90
CA LEU A 48 0.65 2.49 -11.79
C LEU A 48 -0.27 1.70 -12.75
N LEU A 49 -1.20 2.37 -13.45
CA LEU A 49 -2.06 1.73 -14.44
C LEU A 49 -1.26 1.06 -15.56
N SER A 50 -0.14 1.68 -15.97
CA SER A 50 0.74 1.16 -17.02
C SER A 50 1.46 -0.15 -16.66
N MET A 51 1.48 -0.53 -15.38
CA MET A 51 2.06 -1.81 -14.94
C MET A 51 1.16 -3.01 -15.23
N LEU A 52 -0.15 -2.78 -15.40
CA LEU A 52 -1.09 -3.88 -15.63
C LEU A 52 -1.13 -4.26 -17.09
N SER A 53 -1.07 -5.58 -17.36
CA SER A 53 -1.31 -6.11 -18.70
C SER A 53 -2.79 -5.96 -19.08
N ASN A 54 -3.06 -5.84 -20.38
CA ASN A 54 -4.43 -5.74 -20.91
C ASN A 54 -5.31 -6.98 -20.60
N ASN A 55 -4.69 -8.08 -20.20
CA ASN A 55 -5.39 -9.34 -19.91
C ASN A 55 -5.98 -9.38 -18.48
N ILE A 56 -5.61 -8.45 -17.62
CA ILE A 56 -6.17 -8.37 -16.25
C ILE A 56 -7.40 -7.46 -16.26
N PRO A 57 -8.60 -7.98 -15.94
CA PRO A 57 -9.82 -7.19 -15.96
C PRO A 57 -9.80 -6.11 -14.87
N ILE A 58 -10.05 -4.87 -15.32
CA ILE A 58 -10.18 -3.68 -14.45
C ILE A 58 -11.64 -3.24 -14.48
N TYR A 59 -12.25 -3.19 -13.32
CA TYR A 59 -13.63 -2.72 -13.11
C TYR A 59 -13.60 -1.32 -12.50
N ASP A 60 -13.80 -0.31 -13.32
CA ASP A 60 -13.89 1.08 -12.88
C ASP A 60 -15.31 1.36 -12.37
N LEU A 61 -15.42 1.91 -11.17
CA LEU A 61 -16.70 2.33 -10.62
C LEU A 61 -17.07 3.76 -11.04
N GLU A 62 -16.12 4.50 -11.65
CA GLU A 62 -16.28 5.90 -12.09
C GLU A 62 -16.74 6.80 -10.92
N ARG A 63 -16.11 6.66 -9.75
CA ARG A 63 -16.44 7.42 -8.54
C ARG A 63 -15.19 8.06 -7.93
N HIS A 64 -15.34 9.29 -7.47
CA HIS A 64 -14.26 10.06 -6.88
C HIS A 64 -14.28 10.07 -5.34
N THR A 65 -15.37 9.62 -4.73
CA THR A 65 -15.50 9.63 -3.28
C THR A 65 -15.86 8.24 -2.74
N LEU A 66 -15.40 7.97 -1.52
CA LEU A 66 -15.71 6.72 -0.83
C LEU A 66 -17.22 6.51 -0.70
N LYS A 67 -17.96 7.55 -0.34
CA LYS A 67 -19.41 7.48 -0.14
C LYS A 67 -20.16 7.11 -1.43
N SER A 68 -19.81 7.73 -2.55
CA SER A 68 -20.45 7.45 -3.85
C SER A 68 -20.09 6.07 -4.40
N SER A 69 -19.01 5.47 -3.92
CA SER A 69 -18.55 4.13 -4.36
C SER A 69 -19.29 2.98 -3.68
N ILE A 70 -19.97 3.18 -2.54
CA ILE A 70 -20.56 2.12 -1.73
C ILE A 70 -21.51 1.24 -2.53
N VAL A 71 -22.57 1.83 -3.10
CA VAL A 71 -23.61 1.08 -3.82
C VAL A 71 -23.05 0.44 -5.11
N PRO A 72 -22.29 1.15 -5.97
CA PRO A 72 -21.64 0.53 -7.12
C PRO A 72 -20.73 -0.64 -6.74
N LEU A 73 -19.95 -0.52 -5.66
CA LEU A 73 -19.05 -1.57 -5.19
C LEU A 73 -19.82 -2.82 -4.77
N ILE A 74 -20.89 -2.67 -3.98
CA ILE A 74 -21.74 -3.80 -3.57
C ILE A 74 -22.34 -4.50 -4.82
N ARG A 75 -22.88 -3.72 -5.76
CA ARG A 75 -23.46 -4.27 -7.00
C ARG A 75 -22.42 -5.05 -7.80
N GLN A 76 -21.23 -4.46 -7.98
CA GLN A 76 -20.15 -5.09 -8.75
C GLN A 76 -19.64 -6.36 -8.06
N LEU A 77 -19.43 -6.35 -6.75
CA LEU A 77 -19.01 -7.52 -6.00
C LEU A 77 -20.04 -8.64 -6.02
N ARG A 78 -21.34 -8.31 -5.93
CA ARG A 78 -22.43 -9.30 -6.08
C ARG A 78 -22.46 -9.90 -7.49
N ARG A 79 -22.26 -9.08 -8.52
CA ARG A 79 -22.22 -9.52 -9.93
C ARG A 79 -21.07 -10.46 -10.19
N LEU A 80 -19.85 -10.06 -9.79
CA LEU A 80 -18.64 -10.84 -9.99
C LEU A 80 -18.58 -12.08 -9.09
N ASN A 81 -19.15 -11.99 -7.90
CA ASN A 81 -19.25 -13.06 -6.93
C ASN A 81 -17.94 -13.85 -6.75
N PRO A 82 -16.81 -13.16 -6.45
CA PRO A 82 -15.48 -13.78 -6.37
C PRO A 82 -15.42 -14.77 -5.19
N LYS A 83 -14.38 -15.63 -5.18
CA LYS A 83 -14.11 -16.48 -4.00
C LYS A 83 -13.54 -15.62 -2.87
N VAL A 84 -12.63 -14.69 -3.20
CA VAL A 84 -11.94 -13.82 -2.24
C VAL A 84 -12.00 -12.37 -2.71
N ILE A 85 -12.24 -11.45 -1.77
CA ILE A 85 -12.00 -10.01 -1.93
C ILE A 85 -10.72 -9.71 -1.18
N PHE A 86 -9.74 -9.08 -1.85
CA PHE A 86 -8.49 -8.63 -1.25
C PHE A 86 -8.49 -7.10 -1.17
N SER A 87 -8.45 -6.58 0.04
CA SER A 87 -8.43 -5.14 0.29
C SER A 87 -7.13 -4.73 0.97
N THR A 88 -6.60 -3.58 0.55
CA THR A 88 -5.49 -2.90 1.23
C THR A 88 -5.90 -1.45 1.49
N LEU A 89 -5.20 -0.74 2.35
CA LEU A 89 -5.52 0.58 2.90
C LEU A 89 -6.65 0.54 3.93
N GLY A 90 -6.32 0.98 5.14
CA GLY A 90 -7.17 0.82 6.32
C GLY A 90 -8.60 1.33 6.15
N TYR A 91 -8.82 2.48 5.45
CA TYR A 91 -10.18 3.00 5.23
C TYR A 91 -11.00 2.15 4.24
N ILE A 92 -10.36 1.47 3.26
CA ILE A 92 -11.05 0.52 2.37
C ILE A 92 -11.33 -0.78 3.13
N ASN A 93 -10.39 -1.22 3.98
CA ASN A 93 -10.58 -2.38 4.85
C ASN A 93 -11.81 -2.19 5.74
N VAL A 94 -11.91 -1.03 6.40
CA VAL A 94 -13.09 -0.68 7.21
C VAL A 94 -14.36 -0.68 6.37
N LEU A 95 -14.32 -0.07 5.18
CA LEU A 95 -15.48 -0.01 4.28
C LEU A 95 -15.98 -1.42 3.92
N ILE A 96 -15.09 -2.28 3.40
CA ILE A 96 -15.51 -3.61 2.93
C ILE A 96 -16.01 -4.50 4.08
N LEU A 97 -15.41 -4.39 5.27
CA LEU A 97 -15.85 -5.11 6.45
C LEU A 97 -17.19 -4.61 6.98
N ALA A 98 -17.44 -3.30 6.96
CA ALA A 98 -18.75 -2.74 7.31
C ALA A 98 -19.85 -3.19 6.33
N MET A 99 -19.48 -3.42 5.08
CA MET A 99 -20.40 -3.87 4.02
C MET A 99 -20.59 -5.39 4.02
N ARG A 100 -19.96 -6.16 4.90
CA ARG A 100 -20.00 -7.63 4.94
C ARG A 100 -21.42 -8.20 4.85
N TRP A 101 -22.37 -7.59 5.55
CA TRP A 101 -23.78 -8.03 5.58
C TRP A 101 -24.48 -7.92 4.22
N PHE A 102 -24.02 -7.04 3.34
CA PHE A 102 -24.57 -6.86 2.00
C PHE A 102 -23.93 -7.78 0.95
N LEU A 103 -22.94 -8.59 1.33
CA LEU A 103 -22.23 -9.48 0.43
C LEU A 103 -22.62 -10.95 0.66
N PRO A 104 -22.59 -11.80 -0.37
CA PRO A 104 -22.80 -13.24 -0.21
C PRO A 104 -21.89 -13.85 0.84
N LYS A 105 -22.43 -14.65 1.76
CA LYS A 105 -21.67 -15.25 2.88
C LYS A 105 -20.46 -16.09 2.43
N LYS A 106 -20.52 -16.69 1.24
CA LYS A 106 -19.45 -17.51 0.66
C LYS A 106 -18.21 -16.73 0.19
N ILE A 107 -18.32 -15.41 0.01
CA ILE A 107 -17.18 -14.57 -0.36
C ILE A 107 -16.32 -14.37 0.89
N LYS A 108 -15.04 -14.69 0.80
CA LYS A 108 -14.07 -14.42 1.87
C LYS A 108 -13.49 -13.02 1.71
N ILE A 109 -13.28 -12.34 2.83
CA ILE A 109 -12.69 -11.00 2.86
C ILE A 109 -11.31 -11.11 3.50
N TRP A 110 -10.28 -10.90 2.70
CA TRP A 110 -8.90 -10.78 3.15
C TRP A 110 -8.51 -9.31 3.14
N ILE A 111 -8.07 -8.82 4.27
CA ILE A 111 -7.59 -7.46 4.42
C ILE A 111 -6.09 -7.45 4.67
N ARG A 112 -5.41 -6.44 4.15
CA ARG A 112 -3.99 -6.24 4.37
C ARG A 112 -3.75 -4.85 4.94
N GLU A 113 -2.89 -4.75 5.93
CA GLU A 113 -2.40 -3.47 6.42
C GLU A 113 -0.99 -3.19 5.90
N ALA A 114 -0.80 -1.96 5.45
CA ALA A 114 0.48 -1.51 4.88
C ALA A 114 1.38 -0.87 5.94
N ASN A 115 0.78 -0.33 7.01
CA ASN A 115 1.48 0.40 8.06
C ASN A 115 1.03 -0.10 9.45
N ILE A 116 1.93 -0.02 10.41
CA ILE A 116 1.64 -0.30 11.82
C ILE A 116 0.59 0.70 12.32
N PRO A 117 -0.52 0.24 12.94
CA PRO A 117 -1.62 1.11 13.37
C PRO A 117 -1.18 2.25 14.30
N SER A 118 -0.31 2.00 15.28
CA SER A 118 0.21 3.05 16.17
C SER A 118 0.93 4.19 15.45
N ILE A 119 1.46 3.92 14.24
CA ILE A 119 2.13 4.93 13.42
C ILE A 119 1.14 5.60 12.46
N SER A 120 0.22 4.84 11.88
CA SER A 120 -0.67 5.33 10.83
C SER A 120 -1.93 6.02 11.34
N LEU A 121 -2.51 5.55 12.44
CA LEU A 121 -3.75 6.08 12.99
C LEU A 121 -3.62 7.54 13.47
N PRO A 122 -2.56 7.96 14.17
CA PRO A 122 -2.40 9.36 14.57
C PRO A 122 -2.44 10.35 13.41
N ASN A 123 -1.99 9.94 12.23
CA ASN A 123 -1.97 10.75 11.01
C ASN A 123 -3.30 10.72 10.23
N ASN A 124 -4.33 10.07 10.77
CA ASN A 124 -5.65 10.03 10.15
C ASN A 124 -6.48 11.25 10.58
N ASN A 125 -7.40 11.72 9.73
CA ASN A 125 -8.29 12.83 10.04
C ASN A 125 -9.18 12.56 11.27
N ARG A 126 -9.46 11.29 11.59
CA ARG A 126 -10.31 10.87 12.73
C ARG A 126 -9.70 9.65 13.43
N PRO A 127 -8.55 9.79 14.10
CA PRO A 127 -7.78 8.65 14.60
C PRO A 127 -8.56 7.78 15.60
N LYS A 128 -9.30 8.39 16.54
CA LYS A 128 -10.09 7.66 17.55
C LYS A 128 -11.23 6.86 16.91
N ILE A 129 -11.90 7.41 15.90
CA ILE A 129 -12.97 6.71 15.18
C ILE A 129 -12.39 5.53 14.40
N MET A 130 -11.27 5.73 13.70
CA MET A 130 -10.62 4.65 12.95
C MET A 130 -10.13 3.54 13.87
N ALA A 131 -9.53 3.88 15.02
CA ALA A 131 -9.12 2.87 16.01
C ALA A 131 -10.31 2.06 16.54
N PHE A 132 -11.42 2.71 16.84
CA PHE A 132 -12.66 2.06 17.24
C PHE A 132 -13.19 1.11 16.14
N LEU A 133 -13.22 1.58 14.88
CA LEU A 133 -13.66 0.77 13.75
C LEU A 133 -12.73 -0.44 13.49
N TYR A 134 -11.41 -0.27 13.66
CA TYR A 134 -10.48 -1.39 13.59
C TYR A 134 -10.84 -2.46 14.64
N LYS A 135 -11.01 -2.05 15.90
CA LYS A 135 -11.39 -2.96 17.00
C LYS A 135 -12.72 -3.68 16.77
N MET A 136 -13.70 -3.00 16.16
CA MET A 136 -15.05 -3.55 15.94
C MET A 136 -15.16 -4.43 14.68
N LEU A 137 -14.34 -4.18 13.67
CA LEU A 137 -14.55 -4.77 12.35
C LEU A 137 -13.47 -5.76 11.92
N TYR A 138 -12.21 -5.59 12.33
CA TYR A 138 -11.12 -6.39 11.81
C TYR A 138 -11.23 -7.88 12.17
N ASN A 139 -11.82 -8.19 13.33
CA ASN A 139 -12.14 -9.57 13.73
C ASN A 139 -13.19 -10.25 12.83
N LYS A 140 -13.88 -9.50 11.96
CA LYS A 140 -14.87 -10.01 10.98
C LYS A 140 -14.24 -10.34 9.62
N SER A 141 -12.94 -10.09 9.44
CA SER A 141 -12.23 -10.53 8.25
C SER A 141 -11.97 -12.05 8.31
N ASP A 142 -11.91 -12.67 7.15
CA ASP A 142 -11.54 -14.09 7.06
C ASP A 142 -10.00 -14.25 7.19
N LYS A 143 -9.21 -13.24 6.78
CA LYS A 143 -7.78 -13.12 7.01
C LYS A 143 -7.36 -11.66 7.16
N LEU A 144 -6.43 -11.41 8.08
CA LEU A 144 -5.69 -10.16 8.20
C LEU A 144 -4.22 -10.42 7.84
N ILE A 145 -3.72 -9.73 6.81
CA ILE A 145 -2.33 -9.85 6.37
C ILE A 145 -1.53 -8.69 6.94
N CYS A 146 -0.56 -9.01 7.76
CA CYS A 146 0.41 -8.11 8.36
C CYS A 146 1.76 -8.21 7.64
N THR A 147 2.51 -7.11 7.59
CA THR A 147 3.83 -7.10 6.94
C THR A 147 4.98 -7.47 7.90
N SER A 148 4.72 -7.56 9.20
CA SER A 148 5.71 -7.88 10.22
C SER A 148 5.07 -8.47 11.48
N THR A 149 5.90 -9.17 12.29
CA THR A 149 5.50 -9.69 13.61
C THR A 149 5.03 -8.56 14.52
N ARG A 150 5.74 -7.43 14.57
CA ARG A 150 5.34 -6.27 15.37
C ARG A 150 3.93 -5.78 15.03
N MET A 151 3.57 -5.75 13.75
CA MET A 151 2.22 -5.36 13.32
C MET A 151 1.17 -6.39 13.76
N LYS A 152 1.47 -7.69 13.64
CA LYS A 152 0.63 -8.78 14.14
C LYS A 152 0.37 -8.62 15.64
N ASP A 153 1.42 -8.46 16.44
CA ASP A 153 1.32 -8.32 17.89
C ASP A 153 0.43 -7.12 18.27
N GLU A 154 0.59 -6.00 17.58
CA GLU A 154 -0.23 -4.81 17.82
C GLU A 154 -1.72 -5.06 17.51
N PHE A 155 -2.05 -5.80 16.45
CA PHE A 155 -3.44 -6.14 16.14
C PHE A 155 -4.04 -7.09 17.18
N ILE A 156 -3.28 -8.02 17.71
CA ILE A 156 -3.73 -8.91 18.78
C ILE A 156 -3.98 -8.11 20.06
N LEU A 157 -2.99 -7.34 20.50
CA LEU A 157 -3.02 -6.68 21.81
C LEU A 157 -3.98 -5.49 21.86
N ASN A 158 -3.97 -4.64 20.84
CA ASN A 158 -4.69 -3.36 20.88
C ASN A 158 -6.06 -3.42 20.20
N PHE A 159 -6.24 -4.31 19.21
CA PHE A 159 -7.46 -4.41 18.43
C PHE A 159 -8.23 -5.71 18.63
N LEU A 160 -7.71 -6.62 19.46
CA LEU A 160 -8.33 -7.90 19.83
C LEU A 160 -8.66 -8.78 18.60
N VAL A 161 -7.80 -8.72 17.58
CA VAL A 161 -7.93 -9.58 16.41
C VAL A 161 -7.42 -10.96 16.75
N PRO A 162 -8.19 -12.05 16.51
CA PRO A 162 -7.75 -13.40 16.78
C PRO A 162 -6.47 -13.75 15.98
N GLU A 163 -5.48 -14.32 16.66
CA GLU A 163 -4.23 -14.72 16.01
C GLU A 163 -4.44 -15.69 14.85
N SER A 164 -5.45 -16.56 14.96
CA SER A 164 -5.79 -17.59 13.96
C SER A 164 -6.14 -17.05 12.57
N ILE A 165 -6.55 -15.76 12.47
CA ILE A 165 -6.84 -15.14 11.19
C ILE A 165 -5.72 -14.25 10.66
N ILE A 166 -4.62 -14.09 11.44
CA ILE A 166 -3.50 -13.22 11.07
C ILE A 166 -2.42 -14.02 10.35
N GLU A 167 -2.02 -13.53 9.18
CA GLU A 167 -0.92 -14.06 8.40
C GLU A 167 0.16 -12.99 8.24
N ILE A 168 1.44 -13.37 8.31
CA ILE A 168 2.56 -12.47 8.06
C ILE A 168 3.02 -12.68 6.62
N LEU A 169 2.88 -11.64 5.79
CA LEU A 169 3.36 -11.62 4.41
C LEU A 169 4.15 -10.32 4.19
N PRO A 170 5.49 -10.38 4.16
CA PRO A 170 6.32 -9.25 3.81
C PRO A 170 5.98 -8.69 2.43
N ASN A 171 6.34 -7.43 2.18
CA ASN A 171 6.08 -6.81 0.89
C ASN A 171 6.85 -7.52 -0.22
N PRO A 172 6.19 -8.05 -1.26
CA PRO A 172 6.87 -8.66 -2.38
C PRO A 172 7.62 -7.61 -3.20
N VAL A 173 8.82 -7.98 -3.65
CA VAL A 173 9.64 -7.19 -4.55
C VAL A 173 9.93 -8.02 -5.80
N ASP A 174 9.69 -7.44 -6.97
CA ASP A 174 10.07 -8.07 -8.23
C ASP A 174 11.56 -7.83 -8.49
N VAL A 175 12.37 -8.74 -7.96
CA VAL A 175 13.84 -8.68 -8.07
C VAL A 175 14.29 -8.76 -9.52
N LYS A 176 13.57 -9.51 -10.37
CA LYS A 176 13.92 -9.65 -11.79
C LYS A 176 13.76 -8.33 -12.53
N VAL A 177 12.58 -7.70 -12.40
CA VAL A 177 12.33 -6.38 -13.02
C VAL A 177 13.35 -5.34 -12.56
N ILE A 178 13.71 -5.34 -11.27
CA ILE A 178 14.72 -4.41 -10.76
C ILE A 178 16.09 -4.69 -11.40
N ARG A 179 16.53 -5.94 -11.45
CA ARG A 179 17.83 -6.30 -12.02
C ARG A 179 17.89 -6.04 -13.52
N ASP A 180 16.83 -6.35 -14.25
CA ASP A 180 16.75 -6.12 -15.69
C ASP A 180 16.71 -4.63 -16.05
N SER A 181 16.29 -3.76 -15.11
CA SER A 181 16.27 -2.31 -15.29
C SER A 181 17.60 -1.61 -14.92
N ILE A 182 18.56 -2.32 -14.35
CA ILE A 182 19.88 -1.77 -14.06
C ILE A 182 20.67 -1.70 -15.37
N LEU A 183 20.68 -0.51 -15.97
CA LEU A 183 21.61 -0.19 -17.05
C LEU A 183 23.03 -0.14 -16.45
N THR A 184 24.03 -0.50 -17.25
CA THR A 184 25.44 -0.43 -16.86
C THR A 184 25.74 1.00 -16.37
N VAL A 185 25.90 1.16 -15.07
CA VAL A 185 26.20 2.47 -14.49
C VAL A 185 27.70 2.64 -14.51
N GLU A 186 28.18 3.68 -15.18
CA GLU A 186 29.55 4.13 -15.01
C GLU A 186 29.78 4.48 -13.54
N ARG A 187 30.77 3.87 -12.91
CA ARG A 187 31.18 4.21 -11.56
C ARG A 187 31.90 5.54 -11.62
N PHE A 188 31.29 6.58 -11.11
CA PHE A 188 32.00 7.86 -10.87
C PHE A 188 32.72 7.73 -9.53
N ASP A 189 34.00 7.51 -9.58
CA ASP A 189 34.86 7.61 -8.38
C ASP A 189 35.09 9.10 -8.07
N LYS A 190 34.32 9.62 -7.10
CA LYS A 190 34.42 11.00 -6.63
C LYS A 190 35.26 11.16 -5.36
N GLY A 191 35.96 10.10 -4.96
CA GLY A 191 36.85 10.13 -3.79
C GLY A 191 36.18 10.07 -2.42
N GLY A 192 34.82 10.13 -2.35
CA GLY A 192 34.04 10.06 -1.12
C GLY A 192 32.89 9.05 -1.21
N VAL A 193 32.15 8.87 -0.12
CA VAL A 193 31.01 7.99 -0.09
C VAL A 193 29.76 8.68 -0.68
N SER A 194 29.13 8.06 -1.67
CA SER A 194 27.86 8.54 -2.23
C SER A 194 26.68 7.86 -1.51
N TYR A 195 25.99 8.61 -0.67
CA TYR A 195 24.77 8.19 -0.01
C TYR A 195 23.58 8.50 -0.90
N ILE A 196 22.67 7.53 -1.07
CA ILE A 196 21.43 7.72 -1.81
C ILE A 196 20.25 7.22 -0.99
N THR A 197 19.15 7.98 -1.02
CA THR A 197 17.87 7.59 -0.43
C THR A 197 16.72 7.99 -1.32
N ALA A 198 15.59 7.28 -1.21
CA ALA A 198 14.41 7.57 -1.99
C ALA A 198 13.13 7.47 -1.15
N GLY A 199 12.19 8.39 -1.37
CA GLY A 199 10.92 8.36 -0.68
C GLY A 199 10.10 9.63 -0.82
N ARG A 200 8.81 9.58 -0.40
CA ARG A 200 7.98 10.78 -0.35
C ARG A 200 8.56 11.78 0.66
N LEU A 201 8.67 13.05 0.29
CA LEU A 201 9.19 14.10 1.15
C LEU A 201 8.09 14.56 2.13
N VAL A 202 7.91 13.75 3.19
CA VAL A 202 6.94 13.94 4.28
C VAL A 202 7.60 13.62 5.61
N TYR A 203 7.11 14.18 6.71
CA TYR A 203 7.66 13.99 8.07
C TYR A 203 7.89 12.53 8.46
N GLN A 204 6.98 11.63 8.03
CA GLN A 204 7.08 10.20 8.32
C GLN A 204 8.40 9.57 7.83
N LYS A 205 9.04 10.15 6.80
CA LYS A 205 10.28 9.62 6.21
C LYS A 205 11.55 10.11 6.90
N GLY A 206 11.48 11.21 7.65
CA GLY A 206 12.57 11.70 8.48
C GLY A 206 13.78 12.22 7.71
N PHE A 207 13.55 12.84 6.56
CA PHE A 207 14.63 13.42 5.75
C PHE A 207 15.29 14.63 6.43
N ASP A 208 14.55 15.36 7.27
CA ASP A 208 15.05 16.38 8.18
C ASP A 208 16.17 15.81 9.08
N ARG A 209 15.90 14.70 9.74
CA ARG A 209 16.89 14.01 10.60
C ARG A 209 18.07 13.48 9.81
N LEU A 210 17.84 13.02 8.58
CA LEU A 210 18.90 12.53 7.69
C LEU A 210 19.83 13.66 7.27
N LEU A 211 19.31 14.84 6.89
CA LEU A 211 20.11 16.03 6.56
C LEU A 211 20.96 16.45 7.75
N TYR A 212 20.34 16.55 8.94
CA TYR A 212 21.08 16.87 10.17
C TYR A 212 22.18 15.84 10.47
N TRP A 213 21.89 14.54 10.34
CA TRP A 213 22.90 13.50 10.53
C TRP A 213 24.02 13.62 9.50
N PHE A 214 23.71 13.85 8.23
CA PHE A 214 24.70 13.99 7.16
C PHE A 214 25.63 15.19 7.40
N SER A 215 25.10 16.33 7.86
CA SER A 215 25.88 17.52 8.18
C SER A 215 26.91 17.31 9.31
N LYS A 216 26.76 16.26 10.13
CA LYS A 216 27.70 15.90 11.19
C LYS A 216 28.82 14.95 10.74
N LEU A 217 28.75 14.47 9.49
CA LEU A 217 29.85 13.66 8.94
C LEU A 217 31.07 14.58 8.67
N ASN A 218 32.20 14.18 9.23
CA ASN A 218 33.49 14.89 9.00
C ASN A 218 34.13 14.52 7.64
N ASP A 219 33.31 14.23 6.64
CA ASP A 219 33.78 13.84 5.31
C ASP A 219 33.17 14.78 4.25
N ARG A 220 33.97 15.76 3.87
CA ARG A 220 33.60 16.77 2.87
C ARG A 220 33.55 16.26 1.43
N GLN A 221 34.06 15.05 1.17
CA GLN A 221 34.01 14.44 -0.18
C GLN A 221 32.74 13.62 -0.40
N SER A 222 32.04 13.25 0.68
CA SER A 222 30.80 12.49 0.59
C SER A 222 29.66 13.35 0.08
N THR A 223 28.71 12.70 -0.62
CA THR A 223 27.50 13.32 -1.15
C THR A 223 26.25 12.60 -0.67
N LEU A 224 25.16 13.34 -0.42
CA LEU A 224 23.84 12.79 -0.11
C LEU A 224 22.85 13.19 -1.20
N THR A 225 22.31 12.19 -1.89
CA THR A 225 21.25 12.38 -2.89
C THR A 225 19.92 11.89 -2.34
N ILE A 226 18.91 12.78 -2.25
CA ILE A 226 17.56 12.45 -1.82
C ILE A 226 16.63 12.50 -3.03
N LEU A 227 16.08 11.33 -3.42
CA LEU A 227 15.15 11.19 -4.54
C LEU A 227 13.71 11.18 -4.03
N GLY A 228 12.89 12.12 -4.45
CA GLY A 228 11.49 12.14 -4.07
C GLY A 228 10.76 13.45 -4.31
N GLU A 229 9.45 13.38 -4.12
CA GLU A 229 8.54 14.52 -4.16
C GLU A 229 7.66 14.51 -2.89
N GLY A 230 7.20 15.69 -2.48
CA GLY A 230 6.33 15.82 -1.32
C GLY A 230 6.24 17.24 -0.77
N VAL A 231 5.38 17.41 0.22
CA VAL A 231 5.05 18.73 0.80
C VAL A 231 6.25 19.40 1.49
N LEU A 232 7.26 18.62 1.93
CA LEU A 232 8.45 19.13 2.60
C LEU A 232 9.60 19.48 1.64
N LYS A 233 9.42 19.38 0.31
CA LYS A 233 10.50 19.61 -0.64
C LYS A 233 11.23 20.94 -0.42
N ASN A 234 10.48 22.03 -0.39
CA ASN A 234 11.04 23.38 -0.25
C ASN A 234 11.68 23.60 1.13
N GLU A 235 11.11 22.99 2.18
CA GLU A 235 11.65 23.06 3.54
C GLU A 235 12.99 22.32 3.62
N LEU A 236 13.07 21.09 3.11
CA LEU A 236 14.29 20.29 3.10
C LEU A 236 15.40 20.91 2.23
N MET A 237 15.04 21.57 1.11
CA MET A 237 16.01 22.31 0.30
C MET A 237 16.64 23.47 1.09
N ARG A 238 15.83 24.27 1.78
CA ARG A 238 16.32 25.36 2.63
C ARG A 238 17.20 24.83 3.76
N GLU A 239 16.76 23.73 4.40
CA GLU A 239 17.52 23.11 5.48
C GLU A 239 18.88 22.59 4.98
N SER A 240 18.93 21.98 3.79
CA SER A 240 20.20 21.53 3.20
C SER A 240 21.16 22.68 2.91
N GLU A 241 20.66 23.85 2.46
CA GLU A 241 21.48 25.05 2.25
C GLU A 241 22.02 25.62 3.56
N LEU A 242 21.26 25.56 4.64
CA LEU A 242 21.68 26.05 5.97
C LEU A 242 22.72 25.13 6.63
N LEU A 243 22.68 23.86 6.31
CA LEU A 243 23.58 22.86 6.89
C LEU A 243 24.91 22.70 6.12
N GLY A 244 25.03 23.29 4.91
CA GLY A 244 26.23 23.24 4.05
C GLY A 244 26.23 22.00 3.21
#